data_7923dceb9e3cd4b9eb7eccf78bd6ad7b
#
_entry.id   7923dceb9e3cd4b9eb7eccf78bd6ad7b
#
_cell.length_a   1.000
_cell.length_b   1.000
_cell.length_c   1.000
_cell.angle_alpha   90.00
_cell.angle_beta   90.00
_cell.angle_gamma   90.00
#
_symmetry.space_group_name_H-M   'P 1'
#
loop_
_entity.id
_entity.type
_entity.pdbx_description
1 polymer ?
#
loop_
_entity_poly.entity_id
_entity_poly.type
_entity_poly.pdbx_seq_one_letter_code
_entity_poly.pdbx_strand_id
1 'polypeptide(L)'
;MYPLRRNRRLRTNEAIRSLVRETIISPNDFLVPLFVVEGKGVKDEIPSMPNYYRYSLDLLEKEVKDLWKMGLKSVLLFVKVPDNLKDNKGVEALNPNGLMQRAIKTVKNACPDMLVMTDVALDPYSTYGHDGIVENGLIVNDATVEVLAKMSVSHARAGANFVAPSDMMDGRILTIREALEDEGFINTGIMSYSAKYASAFYGPFRDALDSAPVDLINVPKDKKTYQMDFSNRIEAVRETQMDIDEGADIVMVKPGIAYLDIVRDIKNVVDVPVAVYQVSGEYAMIKAASEKGWLDHDAVMIEQITAIKRAGADIIASYFAKDVVNLIS
;
A
#
# COMPACT_ATOMS: atom_id res chain seq x y z
N MET A 1 5.13 32.77 -42.95
CA MET A 1 5.43 33.33 -41.62
C MET A 1 6.20 32.29 -40.82
N TYR A 2 7.36 32.67 -40.32
CA TYR A 2 8.19 31.77 -39.50
C TYR A 2 7.56 31.59 -38.11
N PRO A 3 7.48 30.37 -37.51
CA PRO A 3 6.94 30.21 -36.19
C PRO A 3 7.82 30.90 -35.14
N LEU A 4 7.24 31.82 -34.35
CA LEU A 4 7.93 32.50 -33.25
C LEU A 4 8.31 31.55 -32.13
N ARG A 5 7.44 30.54 -31.86
CA ARG A 5 7.66 29.49 -30.86
C ARG A 5 8.03 28.16 -31.52
N ARG A 6 9.09 27.53 -31.00
CA ARG A 6 9.51 26.18 -31.38
C ARG A 6 9.80 25.38 -30.14
N ASN A 7 8.83 24.62 -29.68
CA ASN A 7 8.94 23.82 -28.45
C ASN A 7 10.08 22.79 -28.52
N ARG A 8 10.48 22.34 -29.71
CA ARG A 8 11.64 21.44 -29.92
C ARG A 8 12.96 22.01 -29.42
N ARG A 9 13.09 23.33 -29.23
CA ARG A 9 14.30 23.95 -28.66
C ARG A 9 14.62 23.43 -27.26
N LEU A 10 13.59 23.08 -26.45
CA LEU A 10 13.73 22.52 -25.10
C LEU A 10 13.90 20.99 -25.09
N ARG A 11 14.07 20.35 -26.27
CA ARG A 11 14.20 18.90 -26.41
C ARG A 11 15.48 18.48 -27.13
N THR A 12 16.33 19.42 -27.52
CA THR A 12 17.44 19.20 -28.47
C THR A 12 18.54 18.29 -27.93
N ASN A 13 18.77 18.28 -26.64
CA ASN A 13 19.76 17.41 -25.99
C ASN A 13 19.37 17.13 -24.53
N GLU A 14 20.09 16.21 -23.89
CA GLU A 14 19.77 15.78 -22.52
C GLU A 14 19.94 16.91 -21.51
N ALA A 15 20.96 17.74 -21.64
CA ALA A 15 21.22 18.83 -20.69
C ALA A 15 20.02 19.78 -20.60
N ILE A 16 19.46 20.21 -21.76
CA ILE A 16 18.27 21.07 -21.73
C ILE A 16 17.02 20.34 -21.25
N ARG A 17 16.84 19.05 -21.63
CA ARG A 17 15.70 18.27 -21.13
C ARG A 17 15.74 18.11 -19.61
N SER A 18 16.91 17.83 -19.04
CA SER A 18 17.10 17.74 -17.58
C SER A 18 16.86 19.07 -16.89
N LEU A 19 17.34 20.18 -17.47
CA LEU A 19 17.18 21.52 -16.91
C LEU A 19 15.72 21.95 -16.76
N VAL A 20 14.86 21.55 -17.72
CA VAL A 20 13.44 21.94 -17.76
C VAL A 20 12.50 20.85 -17.26
N ARG A 21 13.02 19.78 -16.68
CA ARG A 21 12.24 18.67 -16.14
C ARG A 21 11.42 19.12 -14.94
N GLU A 22 10.10 18.95 -15.02
CA GLU A 22 9.16 19.38 -13.99
C GLU A 22 8.99 18.36 -12.86
N THR A 23 9.19 17.06 -13.17
CA THR A 23 8.99 15.96 -12.22
C THR A 23 10.30 15.24 -11.98
N ILE A 24 10.70 15.14 -10.72
CA ILE A 24 11.92 14.46 -10.28
C ILE A 24 11.52 13.34 -9.32
N ILE A 25 12.15 12.19 -9.47
CA ILE A 25 11.99 11.03 -8.57
C ILE A 25 13.23 10.93 -7.70
N SER A 26 13.01 10.66 -6.42
CA SER A 26 14.06 10.43 -5.43
C SER A 26 13.74 9.22 -4.55
N PRO A 27 14.71 8.65 -3.82
CA PRO A 27 14.45 7.58 -2.86
C PRO A 27 13.41 7.95 -1.78
N ASN A 28 13.26 9.23 -1.47
CA ASN A 28 12.31 9.72 -0.47
C ASN A 28 10.84 9.67 -0.92
N ASP A 29 10.58 9.45 -2.20
CA ASP A 29 9.22 9.33 -2.73
C ASP A 29 8.61 7.94 -2.48
N PHE A 30 9.42 6.95 -2.08
CA PHE A 30 9.00 5.56 -2.02
C PHE A 30 8.62 5.08 -0.64
N LEU A 31 7.50 4.35 -0.59
CA LEU A 31 7.08 3.47 0.50
C LEU A 31 7.21 2.03 0.01
N VAL A 32 8.06 1.22 0.67
CA VAL A 32 8.38 -0.14 0.21
C VAL A 32 7.43 -1.16 0.83
N PRO A 33 6.54 -1.83 0.07
CA PRO A 33 5.73 -2.92 0.59
C PRO A 33 6.60 -4.13 0.93
N LEU A 34 6.43 -4.73 2.10
CA LEU A 34 7.15 -5.93 2.52
C LEU A 34 6.19 -7.00 3.02
N PHE A 35 6.36 -8.23 2.58
CA PHE A 35 5.57 -9.38 3.00
C PHE A 35 6.34 -10.22 4.01
N VAL A 36 5.69 -10.53 5.14
CA VAL A 36 6.30 -11.25 6.26
C VAL A 36 5.59 -12.57 6.48
N VAL A 37 6.36 -13.63 6.73
CA VAL A 37 5.87 -14.98 7.02
C VAL A 37 6.53 -15.53 8.27
N GLU A 38 5.90 -16.54 8.85
CA GLU A 38 6.48 -17.34 9.93
C GLU A 38 7.68 -18.17 9.43
N GLY A 39 8.54 -18.57 10.36
CA GLY A 39 9.67 -19.43 10.10
C GLY A 39 11.02 -18.77 10.41
N LYS A 40 12.09 -19.43 9.98
CA LYS A 40 13.48 -18.97 10.11
C LYS A 40 14.24 -19.25 8.82
N GLY A 41 14.95 -18.24 8.30
CA GLY A 41 15.69 -18.36 7.05
C GLY A 41 14.78 -18.46 5.81
N VAL A 42 13.51 -18.08 5.91
CA VAL A 42 12.56 -18.17 4.80
C VAL A 42 12.65 -16.92 3.92
N LYS A 43 12.99 -17.15 2.65
CA LYS A 43 12.85 -16.20 1.55
C LYS A 43 12.06 -16.90 0.45
N ASP A 44 10.75 -16.69 0.45
CA ASP A 44 9.79 -17.38 -0.41
C ASP A 44 9.33 -16.46 -1.53
N GLU A 45 9.64 -16.80 -2.79
CA GLU A 45 9.25 -16.01 -3.94
C GLU A 45 7.74 -16.09 -4.16
N ILE A 46 7.11 -14.97 -4.46
CA ILE A 46 5.69 -14.91 -4.79
C ILE A 46 5.56 -15.27 -6.28
N PRO A 47 4.93 -16.41 -6.64
CA PRO A 47 4.96 -16.92 -8.02
C PRO A 47 4.43 -15.94 -9.07
N SER A 48 3.44 -15.13 -8.71
CA SER A 48 2.83 -14.13 -9.59
C SER A 48 3.52 -12.76 -9.53
N MET A 49 4.60 -12.63 -8.76
CA MET A 49 5.42 -11.43 -8.64
C MET A 49 6.92 -11.77 -8.77
N PRO A 50 7.43 -12.01 -9.98
CA PRO A 50 8.82 -12.42 -10.20
C PRO A 50 9.84 -11.49 -9.50
N ASN A 51 10.80 -12.10 -8.77
CA ASN A 51 11.82 -11.40 -7.97
C ASN A 51 11.26 -10.60 -6.76
N TYR A 52 10.04 -10.89 -6.31
CA TYR A 52 9.49 -10.34 -5.08
C TYR A 52 9.20 -11.46 -4.06
N TYR A 53 9.50 -11.22 -2.78
CA TYR A 53 9.60 -12.30 -1.79
C TYR A 53 8.82 -12.00 -0.52
N ARG A 54 8.40 -13.08 0.16
CA ARG A 54 8.01 -13.07 1.57
C ARG A 54 9.25 -13.39 2.41
N TYR A 55 9.40 -12.72 3.54
CA TYR A 55 10.56 -12.88 4.42
C TYR A 55 10.14 -13.35 5.81
N SER A 56 10.88 -14.32 6.40
CA SER A 56 10.84 -14.53 7.84
C SER A 56 11.50 -13.36 8.58
N LEU A 57 11.23 -13.23 9.89
CA LEU A 57 11.68 -12.08 10.68
C LEU A 57 13.20 -11.85 10.64
N ASP A 58 13.98 -12.92 10.67
CA ASP A 58 15.46 -12.85 10.60
C ASP A 58 15.97 -12.35 9.23
N LEU A 59 15.26 -12.63 8.15
CA LEU A 59 15.59 -12.11 6.82
C LEU A 59 14.96 -10.73 6.57
N LEU A 60 13.82 -10.42 7.16
CA LEU A 60 13.25 -9.07 7.19
C LEU A 60 14.25 -8.08 7.79
N GLU A 61 14.91 -8.45 8.91
CA GLU A 61 15.97 -7.63 9.53
C GLU A 61 17.07 -7.26 8.55
N LYS A 62 17.52 -8.21 7.72
CA LYS A 62 18.56 -7.96 6.69
C LYS A 62 18.02 -7.05 5.59
N GLU A 63 16.82 -7.35 5.10
CA GLU A 63 16.20 -6.60 4.02
C GLU A 63 16.03 -5.12 4.39
N VAL A 64 15.52 -4.80 5.59
CA VAL A 64 15.36 -3.39 6.00
C VAL A 64 16.66 -2.65 6.18
N LYS A 65 17.74 -3.33 6.63
CA LYS A 65 19.07 -2.72 6.69
C LYS A 65 19.62 -2.40 5.29
N ASP A 66 19.34 -3.24 4.31
CA ASP A 66 19.76 -3.02 2.93
C ASP A 66 18.94 -1.90 2.27
N LEU A 67 17.63 -1.86 2.49
CA LEU A 67 16.78 -0.73 2.07
C LEU A 67 17.28 0.60 2.64
N TRP A 68 17.62 0.62 3.93
CA TRP A 68 18.15 1.83 4.58
C TRP A 68 19.44 2.34 3.93
N LYS A 69 20.39 1.44 3.60
CA LYS A 69 21.62 1.79 2.89
C LYS A 69 21.38 2.36 1.51
N MET A 70 20.31 1.91 0.82
CA MET A 70 19.89 2.46 -0.48
C MET A 70 19.21 3.82 -0.38
N GLY A 71 18.95 4.34 0.84
CA GLY A 71 18.19 5.58 1.07
C GLY A 71 16.69 5.41 1.11
N LEU A 72 16.17 4.18 1.04
CA LEU A 72 14.74 3.85 1.22
C LEU A 72 14.44 3.79 2.72
N LYS A 73 13.67 4.77 3.21
CA LYS A 73 13.50 5.00 4.66
C LYS A 73 12.11 4.70 5.19
N SER A 74 11.22 4.18 4.35
CA SER A 74 9.85 3.85 4.75
C SER A 74 9.42 2.50 4.19
N VAL A 75 8.74 1.72 5.03
CA VAL A 75 8.22 0.39 4.69
C VAL A 75 6.74 0.27 5.05
N LEU A 76 6.00 -0.49 4.25
CA LEU A 76 4.62 -0.87 4.49
C LEU A 76 4.55 -2.38 4.70
N LEU A 77 4.25 -2.80 5.93
CA LEU A 77 4.28 -4.20 6.32
C LEU A 77 2.96 -4.90 6.07
N PHE A 78 3.03 -6.07 5.47
CA PHE A 78 1.95 -7.04 5.29
C PHE A 78 2.38 -8.38 5.86
N VAL A 79 1.45 -9.15 6.43
CA VAL A 79 1.74 -10.47 7.01
C VAL A 79 0.91 -11.56 6.35
N LYS A 80 1.51 -12.71 6.09
CA LYS A 80 0.80 -13.94 5.75
C LYS A 80 0.66 -14.78 7.02
N VAL A 81 -0.54 -14.79 7.57
CA VAL A 81 -0.86 -15.54 8.80
C VAL A 81 -1.06 -17.02 8.48
N PRO A 82 -0.54 -17.96 9.30
CA PRO A 82 -0.85 -19.37 9.16
C PRO A 82 -2.35 -19.67 9.25
N ASP A 83 -2.85 -20.59 8.43
CA ASP A 83 -4.30 -20.86 8.32
C ASP A 83 -4.94 -21.32 9.64
N ASN A 84 -4.19 -22.04 10.47
CA ASN A 84 -4.65 -22.49 11.79
C ASN A 84 -4.85 -21.36 12.81
N LEU A 85 -4.42 -20.13 12.49
CA LEU A 85 -4.61 -18.92 13.31
C LEU A 85 -5.67 -17.98 12.73
N LYS A 86 -6.23 -18.32 11.56
CA LYS A 86 -7.29 -17.50 10.95
C LYS A 86 -8.66 -17.86 11.51
N ASP A 87 -9.48 -16.85 11.73
CA ASP A 87 -10.89 -16.98 12.08
C ASP A 87 -11.71 -15.84 11.46
N ASN A 88 -13.06 -15.91 11.57
CA ASN A 88 -13.92 -14.86 10.98
C ASN A 88 -13.79 -13.49 11.68
N LYS A 89 -13.35 -13.45 12.92
CA LYS A 89 -13.26 -12.21 13.71
C LYS A 89 -11.86 -11.59 13.71
N GLY A 90 -10.89 -12.28 13.11
CA GLY A 90 -9.51 -11.81 13.04
C GLY A 90 -8.84 -11.72 14.41
N VAL A 91 -9.11 -12.64 15.32
CA VAL A 91 -8.61 -12.59 16.73
C VAL A 91 -7.09 -12.50 16.77
N GLU A 92 -6.38 -13.19 15.86
CA GLU A 92 -4.91 -13.15 15.79
C GLU A 92 -4.37 -11.75 15.45
N ALA A 93 -5.14 -10.88 14.80
CA ALA A 93 -4.75 -9.49 14.54
C ALA A 93 -4.49 -8.68 15.83
N LEU A 94 -5.14 -9.08 16.93
CA LEU A 94 -5.03 -8.44 18.24
C LEU A 94 -3.96 -9.08 19.13
N ASN A 95 -3.31 -10.15 18.70
CA ASN A 95 -2.30 -10.86 19.48
C ASN A 95 -1.06 -9.97 19.68
N PRO A 96 -0.69 -9.57 20.93
CA PRO A 96 0.48 -8.71 21.18
C PRO A 96 1.81 -9.34 20.78
N ASN A 97 1.82 -10.67 20.56
CA ASN A 97 2.95 -11.45 20.07
C ASN A 97 2.71 -12.00 18.65
N GLY A 98 1.69 -11.50 17.95
CA GLY A 98 1.37 -11.85 16.58
C GLY A 98 2.49 -11.52 15.60
N LEU A 99 2.40 -12.05 14.40
CA LEU A 99 3.45 -11.89 13.39
C LEU A 99 3.67 -10.42 13.02
N MET A 100 2.61 -9.61 12.90
CA MET A 100 2.73 -8.17 12.59
C MET A 100 3.43 -7.42 13.71
N GLN A 101 3.03 -7.61 14.98
CA GLN A 101 3.62 -6.96 16.13
C GLN A 101 5.11 -7.32 16.29
N ARG A 102 5.48 -8.58 16.01
CA ARG A 102 6.90 -9.00 15.99
C ARG A 102 7.66 -8.39 14.81
N ALA A 103 7.03 -8.29 13.63
CA ALA A 103 7.65 -7.66 12.46
C ALA A 103 7.95 -6.19 12.70
N ILE A 104 7.01 -5.43 13.27
CA ILE A 104 7.20 -4.03 13.68
C ILE A 104 8.42 -3.90 14.60
N LYS A 105 8.47 -4.69 15.68
CA LYS A 105 9.57 -4.70 16.63
C LYS A 105 10.90 -5.07 15.96
N THR A 106 10.90 -6.05 15.05
CA THR A 106 12.09 -6.45 14.30
C THR A 106 12.63 -5.31 13.45
N VAL A 107 11.78 -4.61 12.70
CA VAL A 107 12.18 -3.47 11.88
C VAL A 107 12.73 -2.33 12.76
N LYS A 108 12.02 -1.97 13.83
CA LYS A 108 12.44 -0.88 14.74
C LYS A 108 13.73 -1.20 15.48
N ASN A 109 13.98 -2.46 15.84
CA ASN A 109 15.25 -2.88 16.44
C ASN A 109 16.41 -2.87 15.42
N ALA A 110 16.14 -3.24 14.16
CA ALA A 110 17.15 -3.29 13.09
C ALA A 110 17.54 -1.89 12.59
N CYS A 111 16.55 -1.02 12.42
CA CYS A 111 16.65 0.35 11.91
C CYS A 111 15.68 1.25 12.70
N PRO A 112 16.08 1.82 13.85
CA PRO A 112 15.20 2.61 14.72
C PRO A 112 14.51 3.79 14.01
N ASP A 113 15.20 4.41 13.05
CA ASP A 113 14.71 5.56 12.28
C ASP A 113 13.90 5.17 11.04
N MET A 114 13.78 3.87 10.72
CA MET A 114 12.90 3.41 9.64
C MET A 114 11.46 3.77 9.96
N LEU A 115 10.80 4.46 9.05
CA LEU A 115 9.38 4.74 9.16
C LEU A 115 8.58 3.47 8.84
N VAL A 116 7.87 2.97 9.82
CA VAL A 116 7.08 1.73 9.72
C VAL A 116 5.61 2.09 9.61
N MET A 117 5.03 1.75 8.47
CA MET A 117 3.58 1.73 8.25
C MET A 117 3.07 0.29 8.25
N THR A 118 1.87 0.06 8.72
CA THR A 118 1.30 -1.30 8.83
C THR A 118 -0.08 -1.35 8.23
N ASP A 119 -0.32 -2.37 7.41
CA ASP A 119 -1.66 -2.64 6.89
C ASP A 119 -2.64 -2.97 8.03
N VAL A 120 -3.84 -2.41 7.97
CA VAL A 120 -4.93 -2.66 8.91
C VAL A 120 -6.16 -3.10 8.12
N ALA A 121 -6.37 -4.41 8.07
CA ALA A 121 -7.50 -5.09 7.45
C ALA A 121 -7.56 -6.53 7.95
N LEU A 122 -8.70 -7.18 7.92
CA LEU A 122 -8.85 -8.53 8.46
C LEU A 122 -8.57 -9.65 7.45
N ASP A 123 -8.42 -9.36 6.15
CA ASP A 123 -8.25 -10.40 5.14
C ASP A 123 -7.05 -11.36 5.38
N PRO A 124 -5.88 -10.95 5.91
CA PRO A 124 -4.80 -11.88 6.24
C PRO A 124 -5.13 -12.79 7.43
N TYR A 125 -6.08 -12.41 8.26
CA TYR A 125 -6.49 -13.08 9.50
C TYR A 125 -7.82 -13.81 9.37
N SER A 126 -8.56 -13.59 8.27
CA SER A 126 -9.89 -14.11 8.04
C SER A 126 -9.85 -15.47 7.34
N THR A 127 -10.68 -16.42 7.83
CA THR A 127 -10.94 -17.68 7.12
C THR A 127 -11.71 -17.48 5.81
N TYR A 128 -12.31 -16.30 5.61
CA TYR A 128 -13.10 -15.98 4.41
C TYR A 128 -12.37 -15.08 3.40
N GLY A 129 -11.17 -14.56 3.74
CA GLY A 129 -10.39 -13.69 2.87
C GLY A 129 -11.02 -12.31 2.64
N HIS A 130 -11.93 -11.88 3.51
CA HIS A 130 -12.52 -10.54 3.48
C HIS A 130 -11.85 -9.60 4.46
N ASP A 131 -11.86 -8.30 4.13
CA ASP A 131 -11.26 -7.23 4.94
C ASP A 131 -12.07 -6.96 6.23
N GLY A 132 -13.29 -7.52 6.33
CA GLY A 132 -14.19 -7.40 7.47
C GLY A 132 -14.84 -8.72 7.88
N ILE A 133 -15.57 -8.67 8.99
CA ILE A 133 -16.30 -9.80 9.58
C ILE A 133 -17.50 -10.16 8.68
N VAL A 134 -17.67 -11.45 8.42
CA VAL A 134 -18.79 -11.97 7.60
C VAL A 134 -19.89 -12.50 8.52
N GLU A 135 -21.11 -11.97 8.39
CA GLU A 135 -22.30 -12.49 9.09
C GLU A 135 -23.48 -12.52 8.11
N ASN A 136 -24.16 -13.66 8.07
CA ASN A 136 -25.38 -13.87 7.23
C ASN A 136 -25.16 -13.49 5.74
N GLY A 137 -23.97 -13.72 5.20
CA GLY A 137 -23.65 -13.40 3.80
C GLY A 137 -23.30 -11.93 3.54
N LEU A 138 -23.13 -11.13 4.57
CA LEU A 138 -22.80 -9.70 4.49
C LEU A 138 -21.50 -9.41 5.25
N ILE A 139 -20.82 -8.34 4.84
CA ILE A 139 -19.72 -7.78 5.63
C ILE A 139 -20.34 -6.84 6.67
N VAL A 140 -20.06 -7.08 7.95
CA VAL A 140 -20.58 -6.30 9.06
C VAL A 140 -19.65 -5.12 9.32
N ASN A 141 -20.13 -3.90 9.09
CA ASN A 141 -19.33 -2.69 9.21
C ASN A 141 -18.87 -2.42 10.65
N ASP A 142 -19.81 -2.15 11.56
CA ASP A 142 -19.50 -1.59 12.88
C ASP A 142 -18.66 -2.54 13.75
N ALA A 143 -19.00 -3.84 13.76
CA ALA A 143 -18.22 -4.84 14.48
C ALA A 143 -16.80 -5.00 13.90
N THR A 144 -16.62 -4.80 12.58
CA THR A 144 -15.30 -4.79 11.93
C THR A 144 -14.49 -3.58 12.39
N VAL A 145 -15.07 -2.39 12.35
CA VAL A 145 -14.42 -1.13 12.73
C VAL A 145 -13.89 -1.18 14.17
N GLU A 146 -14.65 -1.77 15.11
CA GLU A 146 -14.18 -1.98 16.49
C GLU A 146 -12.92 -2.86 16.57
N VAL A 147 -12.82 -3.89 15.74
CA VAL A 147 -11.63 -4.76 15.71
C VAL A 147 -10.45 -4.04 15.07
N LEU A 148 -10.68 -3.27 13.99
CA LEU A 148 -9.64 -2.49 13.31
C LEU A 148 -9.04 -1.41 14.22
N ALA A 149 -9.86 -0.76 15.05
CA ALA A 149 -9.39 0.21 16.03
C ALA A 149 -8.44 -0.45 17.07
N LYS A 150 -8.85 -1.59 17.65
CA LYS A 150 -8.01 -2.37 18.57
C LYS A 150 -6.72 -2.87 17.91
N MET A 151 -6.78 -3.30 16.63
CA MET A 151 -5.64 -3.72 15.84
C MET A 151 -4.66 -2.55 15.65
N SER A 152 -5.15 -1.37 15.32
CA SER A 152 -4.36 -0.14 15.14
C SER A 152 -3.61 0.24 16.43
N VAL A 153 -4.28 0.21 17.57
CA VAL A 153 -3.67 0.41 18.90
C VAL A 153 -2.60 -0.64 19.18
N SER A 154 -2.84 -1.91 18.84
CA SER A 154 -1.86 -2.99 19.01
C SER A 154 -0.60 -2.76 18.15
N HIS A 155 -0.75 -2.27 16.91
CA HIS A 155 0.37 -1.91 16.04
C HIS A 155 1.15 -0.70 16.56
N ALA A 156 0.45 0.36 17.01
CA ALA A 156 1.07 1.53 17.63
C ALA A 156 1.88 1.13 18.88
N ARG A 157 1.31 0.27 19.74
CA ARG A 157 1.98 -0.28 20.94
C ARG A 157 3.22 -1.11 20.59
N ALA A 158 3.26 -1.75 19.45
CA ALA A 158 4.43 -2.47 18.94
C ALA A 158 5.52 -1.56 18.35
N GLY A 159 5.21 -0.27 18.08
CA GLY A 159 6.14 0.75 17.57
C GLY A 159 5.90 1.20 16.13
N ALA A 160 4.75 0.92 15.54
CA ALA A 160 4.38 1.46 14.23
C ALA A 160 4.32 2.99 14.26
N ASN A 161 4.84 3.65 13.23
CA ASN A 161 4.75 5.10 13.07
C ASN A 161 3.41 5.52 12.45
N PHE A 162 2.88 4.71 11.55
CA PHE A 162 1.58 4.89 10.91
C PHE A 162 0.81 3.57 10.88
N VAL A 163 -0.50 3.67 11.02
CA VAL A 163 -1.43 2.60 10.65
C VAL A 163 -2.06 2.94 9.30
N ALA A 164 -2.28 1.93 8.45
CA ALA A 164 -2.74 2.11 7.09
C ALA A 164 -4.02 1.30 6.83
N PRO A 165 -5.19 1.80 7.29
CA PRO A 165 -6.47 1.11 7.11
C PRO A 165 -6.80 0.93 5.63
N SER A 166 -6.87 -0.33 5.20
CA SER A 166 -7.11 -0.71 3.80
C SER A 166 -8.43 -1.45 3.59
N ASP A 167 -9.27 -1.48 4.61
CA ASP A 167 -10.48 -2.27 4.71
C ASP A 167 -11.69 -1.64 3.99
N MET A 168 -11.77 -0.31 3.90
CA MET A 168 -12.88 0.48 3.32
C MET A 168 -14.21 0.41 4.09
N MET A 169 -14.18 0.17 5.40
CA MET A 169 -15.39 0.27 6.24
C MET A 169 -15.73 1.73 6.53
N ASP A 170 -17.03 2.03 6.64
CA ASP A 170 -17.52 3.38 6.93
C ASP A 170 -17.17 3.79 8.38
N GLY A 171 -16.66 5.03 8.57
CA GLY A 171 -16.34 5.60 9.89
C GLY A 171 -15.10 4.99 10.57
N ARG A 172 -14.32 4.16 9.87
CA ARG A 172 -13.15 3.48 10.42
C ARG A 172 -12.02 4.44 10.83
N ILE A 173 -11.84 5.52 10.08
CA ILE A 173 -10.75 6.45 10.35
C ILE A 173 -11.00 7.20 11.65
N LEU A 174 -12.23 7.70 11.85
CA LEU A 174 -12.63 8.34 13.11
C LEU A 174 -12.43 7.42 14.32
N THR A 175 -12.95 6.19 14.24
CA THR A 175 -12.86 5.23 15.35
C THR A 175 -11.41 4.84 15.66
N ILE A 176 -10.56 4.67 14.63
CA ILE A 176 -9.13 4.40 14.81
C ILE A 176 -8.44 5.62 15.43
N ARG A 177 -8.75 6.84 14.96
CA ARG A 177 -8.15 8.07 15.50
C ARG A 177 -8.48 8.23 16.99
N GLU A 178 -9.78 8.12 17.34
CA GLU A 178 -10.21 8.19 18.73
C GLU A 178 -9.52 7.15 19.61
N ALA A 179 -9.45 5.89 19.17
CA ALA A 179 -8.80 4.81 19.91
C ALA A 179 -7.28 5.06 20.12
N LEU A 180 -6.59 5.61 19.13
CA LEU A 180 -5.17 5.97 19.25
C LEU A 180 -4.96 7.13 20.25
N GLU A 181 -5.81 8.16 20.21
CA GLU A 181 -5.75 9.30 21.14
C GLU A 181 -6.04 8.85 22.58
N ASP A 182 -7.12 8.06 22.79
CA ASP A 182 -7.52 7.56 24.11
C ASP A 182 -6.45 6.70 24.77
N GLU A 183 -5.68 5.95 23.99
CA GLU A 183 -4.57 5.12 24.46
C GLU A 183 -3.22 5.87 24.51
N GLY A 184 -3.21 7.19 24.21
CA GLY A 184 -2.04 8.07 24.30
C GLY A 184 -1.07 7.96 23.13
N PHE A 185 -1.44 7.31 22.01
CA PHE A 185 -0.62 7.20 20.79
C PHE A 185 -0.80 8.42 19.86
N ILE A 186 -0.75 9.62 20.43
CA ILE A 186 -0.98 10.91 19.75
C ILE A 186 -0.04 11.18 18.56
N ASN A 187 1.09 10.50 18.49
CA ASN A 187 2.08 10.63 17.41
C ASN A 187 1.99 9.52 16.37
N THR A 188 1.06 8.58 16.49
CA THR A 188 0.83 7.56 15.48
C THR A 188 -0.09 8.12 14.40
N GLY A 189 0.44 8.25 13.17
CA GLY A 189 -0.33 8.76 12.04
C GLY A 189 -1.26 7.71 11.42
N ILE A 190 -2.20 8.18 10.61
CA ILE A 190 -3.11 7.35 9.82
C ILE A 190 -2.91 7.65 8.34
N MET A 191 -2.51 6.64 7.57
CA MET A 191 -2.54 6.69 6.10
C MET A 191 -3.75 5.91 5.61
N SER A 192 -4.83 6.60 5.28
CA SER A 192 -6.05 5.95 4.83
C SER A 192 -5.97 5.51 3.36
N TYR A 193 -6.42 4.30 3.07
CA TYR A 193 -6.74 3.89 1.70
C TYR A 193 -8.10 4.49 1.30
N SER A 194 -8.14 5.78 1.10
CA SER A 194 -9.37 6.55 0.91
C SER A 194 -10.06 6.26 -0.42
N ALA A 195 -9.29 6.07 -1.49
CA ALA A 195 -9.80 5.73 -2.82
C ALA A 195 -9.29 4.36 -3.26
N LYS A 196 -9.79 3.28 -2.64
CA LYS A 196 -9.46 1.90 -2.98
C LYS A 196 -10.58 1.27 -3.80
N TYR A 197 -10.26 0.92 -5.04
CA TYR A 197 -11.22 0.36 -6.01
C TYR A 197 -11.24 -1.16 -6.01
N ALA A 198 -12.40 -1.75 -6.28
CA ALA A 198 -12.54 -3.18 -6.54
C ALA A 198 -11.91 -3.52 -7.90
N SER A 199 -10.61 -3.84 -7.89
CA SER A 199 -9.79 -3.95 -9.08
C SER A 199 -9.37 -5.38 -9.40
N ALA A 200 -9.31 -5.70 -10.69
CA ALA A 200 -8.73 -6.94 -11.21
C ALA A 200 -7.19 -6.99 -11.06
N PHE A 201 -6.53 -5.86 -10.80
CA PHE A 201 -5.08 -5.78 -10.63
C PHE A 201 -4.55 -6.30 -9.28
N TYR A 202 -5.42 -6.84 -8.39
CA TYR A 202 -4.99 -7.36 -7.08
C TYR A 202 -4.66 -8.85 -7.06
N GLY A 203 -4.76 -9.56 -8.18
CA GLY A 203 -4.51 -11.00 -8.24
C GLY A 203 -3.20 -11.42 -7.55
N PRO A 204 -2.03 -10.87 -7.95
CA PRO A 204 -0.75 -11.25 -7.34
C PRO A 204 -0.61 -10.90 -5.85
N PHE A 205 -1.27 -9.85 -5.37
CA PHE A 205 -1.30 -9.53 -3.94
C PHE A 205 -2.07 -10.59 -3.13
N ARG A 206 -3.16 -11.11 -3.69
CA ARG A 206 -3.92 -12.20 -3.05
C ARG A 206 -3.09 -13.47 -2.92
N ASP A 207 -2.27 -13.78 -3.93
CA ASP A 207 -1.29 -14.88 -3.86
C ASP A 207 -0.25 -14.63 -2.77
N ALA A 208 0.19 -13.38 -2.61
CA ALA A 208 1.22 -13.02 -1.63
C ALA A 208 0.78 -13.28 -0.19
N LEU A 209 -0.50 -13.02 0.13
CA LEU A 209 -1.04 -13.12 1.49
C LEU A 209 -1.97 -14.32 1.71
N ASP A 210 -2.33 -15.04 0.64
CA ASP A 210 -3.34 -16.08 0.69
C ASP A 210 -4.67 -15.54 1.26
N SER A 211 -5.11 -14.41 0.71
CA SER A 211 -6.22 -13.58 1.19
C SER A 211 -7.33 -13.39 0.15
N ALA A 212 -7.47 -14.33 -0.79
CA ALA A 212 -8.57 -14.32 -1.73
C ALA A 212 -9.90 -14.65 -1.03
N PRO A 213 -11.03 -13.99 -1.38
CA PRO A 213 -12.34 -14.41 -0.93
C PRO A 213 -12.61 -15.88 -1.27
N VAL A 214 -13.13 -16.64 -0.32
CA VAL A 214 -13.46 -18.06 -0.51
C VAL A 214 -14.85 -18.22 -1.15
N ASP A 215 -15.01 -19.20 -2.05
CA ASP A 215 -16.29 -19.49 -2.68
C ASP A 215 -17.12 -20.46 -1.79
N LEU A 216 -17.82 -19.88 -0.83
CA LEU A 216 -18.70 -20.59 0.09
C LEU A 216 -20.13 -20.01 0.07
N ILE A 217 -21.13 -20.83 0.42
CA ILE A 217 -22.51 -20.36 0.61
C ILE A 217 -22.53 -19.39 1.80
N ASN A 218 -23.23 -18.26 1.64
CA ASN A 218 -23.32 -17.19 2.62
C ASN A 218 -22.00 -16.44 2.92
N VAL A 219 -21.08 -16.42 1.96
CA VAL A 219 -19.91 -15.54 1.97
C VAL A 219 -19.94 -14.69 0.70
N PRO A 220 -19.69 -13.37 0.75
CA PRO A 220 -19.62 -12.55 -0.45
C PRO A 220 -18.52 -13.06 -1.38
N LYS A 221 -18.82 -13.15 -2.70
CA LYS A 221 -17.88 -13.71 -3.69
C LYS A 221 -16.74 -12.77 -4.05
N ASP A 222 -16.92 -11.50 -3.81
CA ASP A 222 -15.95 -10.45 -4.12
C ASP A 222 -16.01 -9.32 -3.08
N LYS A 223 -15.15 -8.32 -3.23
CA LYS A 223 -15.02 -7.18 -2.31
C LYS A 223 -15.77 -5.93 -2.75
N LYS A 224 -16.69 -6.02 -3.74
CA LYS A 224 -17.39 -4.86 -4.31
C LYS A 224 -18.44 -4.23 -3.38
N THR A 225 -18.81 -4.90 -2.30
CA THR A 225 -19.74 -4.36 -1.31
C THR A 225 -19.13 -3.30 -0.41
N TYR A 226 -17.78 -3.17 -0.43
CA TYR A 226 -17.05 -2.18 0.37
C TYR A 226 -15.88 -1.51 -0.37
N GLN A 227 -15.30 -2.12 -1.41
CA GLN A 227 -14.36 -1.45 -2.30
C GLN A 227 -15.13 -0.73 -3.41
N MET A 228 -14.65 0.46 -3.80
CA MET A 228 -15.30 1.34 -4.75
C MET A 228 -15.44 0.72 -6.14
N ASP A 229 -16.50 1.06 -6.86
CA ASP A 229 -16.67 0.70 -8.26
C ASP A 229 -15.68 1.49 -9.13
N PHE A 230 -14.90 0.78 -9.96
CA PHE A 230 -13.90 1.38 -10.85
C PHE A 230 -14.47 2.35 -11.90
N SER A 231 -15.79 2.36 -12.09
CA SER A 231 -16.50 3.31 -12.97
C SER A 231 -16.76 4.66 -12.30
N ASN A 232 -16.57 4.78 -10.96
CA ASN A 232 -16.92 5.96 -10.20
C ASN A 232 -15.68 6.83 -9.95
N ARG A 233 -15.76 8.10 -10.37
CA ARG A 233 -14.71 9.10 -10.20
C ARG A 233 -15.00 10.06 -9.04
N ILE A 234 -16.22 10.59 -8.98
CA ILE A 234 -16.60 11.61 -7.99
C ILE A 234 -16.65 11.04 -6.57
N GLU A 235 -17.00 9.76 -6.44
CA GLU A 235 -17.02 9.03 -5.18
C GLU A 235 -15.65 9.07 -4.47
N ALA A 236 -14.54 8.92 -5.21
CA ALA A 236 -13.19 8.96 -4.67
C ALA A 236 -12.88 10.27 -3.94
N VAL A 237 -13.31 11.41 -4.48
CA VAL A 237 -13.13 12.72 -3.85
C VAL A 237 -13.94 12.82 -2.55
N ARG A 238 -15.18 12.31 -2.55
CA ARG A 238 -16.05 12.30 -1.37
C ARG A 238 -15.47 11.42 -0.27
N GLU A 239 -15.08 10.18 -0.57
CA GLU A 239 -14.46 9.24 0.38
C GLU A 239 -13.17 9.83 0.98
N THR A 240 -12.34 10.43 0.13
CA THR A 240 -11.09 11.07 0.58
C THR A 240 -11.35 12.24 1.53
N GLN A 241 -12.35 13.08 1.24
CA GLN A 241 -12.69 14.20 2.12
C GLN A 241 -13.25 13.72 3.46
N MET A 242 -14.09 12.67 3.46
CA MET A 242 -14.60 12.07 4.68
C MET A 242 -13.47 11.52 5.54
N ASP A 243 -12.52 10.78 4.97
CA ASP A 243 -11.37 10.25 5.70
C ASP A 243 -10.49 11.35 6.31
N ILE A 244 -10.32 12.50 5.61
CA ILE A 244 -9.59 13.66 6.14
C ILE A 244 -10.35 14.28 7.32
N ASP A 245 -11.67 14.47 7.18
CA ASP A 245 -12.53 15.02 8.23
C ASP A 245 -12.57 14.11 9.47
N GLU A 246 -12.40 12.79 9.28
CA GLU A 246 -12.28 11.77 10.31
C GLU A 246 -10.87 11.67 10.95
N GLY A 247 -9.86 12.37 10.42
CA GLY A 247 -8.52 12.48 11.00
C GLY A 247 -7.41 11.67 10.30
N ALA A 248 -7.54 11.40 8.99
CA ALA A 248 -6.44 10.87 8.21
C ALA A 248 -5.34 11.91 7.98
N ASP A 249 -4.08 11.54 8.21
CA ASP A 249 -2.91 12.39 7.98
C ASP A 249 -2.39 12.30 6.54
N ILE A 250 -2.61 11.15 5.90
CA ILE A 250 -2.23 10.84 4.52
C ILE A 250 -3.40 10.08 3.88
N VAL A 251 -3.69 10.41 2.62
CA VAL A 251 -4.74 9.72 1.83
C VAL A 251 -4.12 8.97 0.67
N MET A 252 -4.66 7.78 0.33
CA MET A 252 -4.10 6.92 -0.69
C MET A 252 -5.11 6.57 -1.78
N VAL A 253 -4.63 6.62 -3.03
CA VAL A 253 -5.31 6.07 -4.21
C VAL A 253 -4.74 4.69 -4.53
N LYS A 254 -5.59 3.69 -4.71
CA LYS A 254 -5.22 2.31 -5.08
C LYS A 254 -6.26 1.71 -6.03
N PRO A 255 -5.87 1.20 -7.21
CA PRO A 255 -4.53 1.13 -7.84
C PRO A 255 -3.95 2.47 -8.31
N GLY A 256 -2.77 2.42 -8.98
CA GLY A 256 -2.01 3.59 -9.43
C GLY A 256 -2.26 3.98 -10.89
N ILE A 257 -1.68 3.22 -11.84
CA ILE A 257 -1.55 3.66 -13.24
C ILE A 257 -2.89 3.82 -13.96
N ALA A 258 -3.86 2.95 -13.70
CA ALA A 258 -5.18 3.05 -14.31
C ALA A 258 -6.08 4.15 -13.68
N TYR A 259 -5.59 4.84 -12.64
CA TYR A 259 -6.35 5.80 -11.81
C TYR A 259 -5.63 7.16 -11.65
N LEU A 260 -4.77 7.52 -12.61
CA LEU A 260 -4.03 8.81 -12.57
C LEU A 260 -4.94 10.04 -12.62
N ASP A 261 -6.12 9.92 -13.22
CA ASP A 261 -7.17 10.93 -13.20
C ASP A 261 -7.70 11.13 -11.76
N ILE A 262 -7.93 10.06 -11.03
CA ILE A 262 -8.35 10.09 -9.61
C ILE A 262 -7.25 10.73 -8.74
N VAL A 263 -5.99 10.33 -8.96
CA VAL A 263 -4.84 10.95 -8.27
C VAL A 263 -4.82 12.47 -8.48
N ARG A 264 -5.01 12.91 -9.73
CA ARG A 264 -5.01 14.34 -10.07
C ARG A 264 -6.20 15.07 -9.45
N ASP A 265 -7.40 14.47 -9.47
CA ASP A 265 -8.58 15.08 -8.88
C ASP A 265 -8.43 15.26 -7.37
N ILE A 266 -8.00 14.22 -6.66
CA ILE A 266 -7.75 14.29 -5.22
C ILE A 266 -6.68 15.33 -4.91
N LYS A 267 -5.52 15.30 -5.60
CA LYS A 267 -4.43 16.26 -5.38
C LYS A 267 -4.84 17.72 -5.60
N ASN A 268 -5.84 17.97 -6.43
CA ASN A 268 -6.34 19.32 -6.69
C ASN A 268 -7.25 19.87 -5.58
N VAL A 269 -7.77 19.01 -4.68
CA VAL A 269 -8.79 19.40 -3.69
C VAL A 269 -8.37 19.14 -2.24
N VAL A 270 -7.22 18.49 -2.01
CA VAL A 270 -6.71 18.23 -0.65
C VAL A 270 -5.35 18.89 -0.43
N ASP A 271 -5.06 19.24 0.81
CA ASP A 271 -3.77 19.81 1.30
C ASP A 271 -2.95 18.83 2.14
N VAL A 272 -3.48 17.64 2.41
CA VAL A 272 -2.71 16.54 2.99
C VAL A 272 -1.89 15.79 1.91
N PRO A 273 -0.81 15.08 2.29
CA PRO A 273 -0.05 14.26 1.34
C PRO A 273 -0.91 13.18 0.68
N VAL A 274 -0.71 12.99 -0.63
CA VAL A 274 -1.38 11.96 -1.43
C VAL A 274 -0.41 10.82 -1.71
N ALA A 275 -0.73 9.64 -1.21
CA ALA A 275 -0.05 8.39 -1.53
C ALA A 275 -0.74 7.70 -2.72
N VAL A 276 0.04 6.98 -3.52
CA VAL A 276 -0.47 6.16 -4.62
C VAL A 276 0.16 4.78 -4.56
N TYR A 277 -0.67 3.74 -4.67
CA TYR A 277 -0.17 2.37 -4.69
C TYR A 277 -0.08 1.84 -6.12
N GLN A 278 1.14 1.69 -6.64
CA GLN A 278 1.41 0.89 -7.83
C GLN A 278 1.28 -0.59 -7.44
N VAL A 279 0.16 -1.21 -7.82
CA VAL A 279 -0.23 -2.52 -7.27
C VAL A 279 0.44 -3.70 -7.96
N SER A 280 0.27 -4.86 -7.36
CA SER A 280 0.93 -6.11 -7.77
C SER A 280 0.65 -6.54 -9.22
N GLY A 281 -0.57 -6.31 -9.73
CA GLY A 281 -0.89 -6.57 -11.13
C GLY A 281 -0.18 -5.60 -12.09
N GLU A 282 -0.01 -4.34 -11.70
CA GLU A 282 0.76 -3.36 -12.49
C GLU A 282 2.24 -3.73 -12.53
N TYR A 283 2.80 -4.21 -11.40
CA TYR A 283 4.15 -4.80 -11.34
C TYR A 283 4.27 -6.02 -12.27
N ALA A 284 3.37 -6.99 -12.12
CA ALA A 284 3.38 -8.24 -12.87
C ALA A 284 3.25 -8.02 -14.39
N MET A 285 2.44 -7.04 -14.83
CA MET A 285 2.30 -6.70 -16.26
C MET A 285 3.62 -6.24 -16.87
N ILE A 286 4.38 -5.38 -16.18
CA ILE A 286 5.69 -4.94 -16.69
C ILE A 286 6.65 -6.11 -16.73
N LYS A 287 6.77 -6.90 -15.65
CA LYS A 287 7.66 -8.07 -15.60
C LYS A 287 7.34 -9.05 -16.74
N ALA A 288 6.07 -9.42 -16.93
CA ALA A 288 5.67 -10.38 -17.97
C ALA A 288 5.90 -9.87 -19.41
N ALA A 289 5.62 -8.60 -19.69
CA ALA A 289 5.85 -8.02 -21.00
C ALA A 289 7.34 -7.85 -21.32
N SER A 290 8.14 -7.51 -20.30
CA SER A 290 9.58 -7.36 -20.45
C SER A 290 10.29 -8.70 -20.59
N GLU A 291 9.87 -9.75 -19.91
CA GLU A 291 10.38 -11.11 -20.06
C GLU A 291 10.22 -11.62 -21.51
N LYS A 292 9.14 -11.22 -22.17
CA LYS A 292 8.88 -11.53 -23.59
C LYS A 292 9.63 -10.62 -24.57
N GLY A 293 10.39 -9.65 -24.08
CA GLY A 293 11.11 -8.68 -24.91
C GLY A 293 10.21 -7.68 -25.65
N TRP A 294 8.96 -7.54 -25.25
CA TRP A 294 8.01 -6.60 -25.88
C TRP A 294 8.18 -5.16 -25.37
N LEU A 295 8.64 -5.00 -24.14
CA LEU A 295 8.90 -3.71 -23.50
C LEU A 295 10.30 -3.71 -22.89
N ASP A 296 10.95 -2.55 -22.90
CA ASP A 296 12.14 -2.31 -22.09
C ASP A 296 11.71 -2.12 -20.62
N HIS A 297 12.17 -3.02 -19.75
CA HIS A 297 11.78 -3.08 -18.34
C HIS A 297 12.04 -1.75 -17.61
N ASP A 298 13.29 -1.27 -17.70
CA ASP A 298 13.74 -0.12 -16.92
C ASP A 298 13.11 1.17 -17.43
N ALA A 299 13.01 1.32 -18.74
CA ALA A 299 12.38 2.48 -19.36
C ALA A 299 10.89 2.59 -18.99
N VAL A 300 10.11 1.50 -19.09
CA VAL A 300 8.68 1.51 -18.76
C VAL A 300 8.44 1.66 -17.27
N MET A 301 9.26 1.04 -16.43
CA MET A 301 9.20 1.19 -14.98
C MET A 301 9.39 2.65 -14.56
N ILE A 302 10.45 3.31 -15.03
CA ILE A 302 10.72 4.73 -14.75
C ILE A 302 9.61 5.62 -15.29
N GLU A 303 9.11 5.34 -16.50
CA GLU A 303 8.01 6.11 -17.10
C GLU A 303 6.73 6.03 -16.26
N GLN A 304 6.34 4.84 -15.79
CA GLN A 304 5.15 4.67 -14.95
C GLN A 304 5.29 5.36 -13.60
N ILE A 305 6.42 5.20 -12.91
CA ILE A 305 6.68 5.90 -11.63
C ILE A 305 6.65 7.42 -11.82
N THR A 306 7.27 7.91 -12.91
CA THR A 306 7.22 9.34 -13.26
C THR A 306 5.78 9.79 -13.54
N ALA A 307 4.96 8.98 -14.20
CA ALA A 307 3.57 9.30 -14.47
C ALA A 307 2.74 9.42 -13.18
N ILE A 308 2.94 8.50 -12.23
CA ILE A 308 2.32 8.57 -10.89
C ILE A 308 2.73 9.85 -10.17
N LYS A 309 4.03 10.15 -10.11
CA LYS A 309 4.54 11.39 -9.49
C LYS A 309 3.98 12.64 -10.16
N ARG A 310 3.99 12.69 -11.49
CA ARG A 310 3.44 13.79 -12.30
C ARG A 310 1.93 13.98 -12.11
N ALA A 311 1.20 12.89 -11.85
CA ALA A 311 -0.23 12.95 -11.53
C ALA A 311 -0.50 13.65 -10.19
N GLY A 312 0.47 13.69 -9.26
CA GLY A 312 0.38 14.41 -8.01
C GLY A 312 0.69 13.60 -6.76
N ALA A 313 1.21 12.38 -6.92
CA ALA A 313 1.63 11.57 -5.78
C ALA A 313 2.78 12.25 -5.02
N ASP A 314 2.63 12.40 -3.70
CA ASP A 314 3.70 12.78 -2.79
C ASP A 314 4.48 11.53 -2.36
N ILE A 315 3.78 10.40 -2.19
CA ILE A 315 4.31 9.11 -1.76
C ILE A 315 3.90 8.03 -2.76
N ILE A 316 4.82 7.13 -3.10
CA ILE A 316 4.56 6.03 -4.04
C ILE A 316 4.87 4.70 -3.36
N ALA A 317 3.82 3.94 -3.03
CA ALA A 317 3.97 2.55 -2.63
C ALA A 317 4.22 1.70 -3.89
N SER A 318 5.43 1.14 -4.03
CA SER A 318 5.79 0.39 -5.23
C SER A 318 6.76 -0.76 -4.94
N TYR A 319 6.51 -1.87 -5.60
CA TYR A 319 7.39 -3.05 -5.62
C TYR A 319 8.68 -2.81 -6.41
N PHE A 320 8.72 -1.77 -7.24
CA PHE A 320 9.91 -1.35 -8.00
C PHE A 320 10.84 -0.40 -7.25
N ALA A 321 10.55 -0.03 -6.00
CA ALA A 321 11.32 0.97 -5.29
C ALA A 321 12.84 0.73 -5.32
N LYS A 322 13.28 -0.52 -5.10
CA LYS A 322 14.72 -0.89 -5.14
C LYS A 322 15.29 -0.76 -6.56
N ASP A 323 14.56 -1.24 -7.57
CA ASP A 323 14.99 -1.21 -8.96
C ASP A 323 15.14 0.24 -9.44
N VAL A 324 14.15 1.09 -9.11
CA VAL A 324 14.18 2.52 -9.45
C VAL A 324 15.36 3.23 -8.79
N VAL A 325 15.57 3.02 -7.48
CA VAL A 325 16.68 3.68 -6.76
C VAL A 325 18.03 3.28 -7.34
N ASN A 326 18.23 2.02 -7.72
CA ASN A 326 19.46 1.58 -8.38
C ASN A 326 19.73 2.25 -9.74
N LEU A 327 18.68 2.71 -10.43
CA LEU A 327 18.83 3.36 -11.75
C LEU A 327 19.03 4.87 -11.66
N ILE A 328 18.58 5.52 -10.59
CA ILE A 328 18.65 6.98 -10.42
C ILE A 328 19.79 7.43 -9.50
N SER A 329 20.51 6.47 -8.89
CA SER A 329 21.63 6.69 -7.95
C SER A 329 22.93 7.10 -8.65
#